data_5e2db63430622a3cf4e8c4e06d451f69
#
_entry.id   5e2db63430622a3cf4e8c4e06d451f69
#
_cell.length_a   1.000
_cell.length_b   1.000
_cell.length_c   1.000
_cell.angle_alpha   90.00
_cell.angle_beta   90.00
_cell.angle_gamma   90.00
#
_symmetry.space_group_name_H-M   'P 1'
#
loop_
_entity.id
_entity.type
_entity.pdbx_description
1 polymer ?
#
loop_
_entity_poly.entity_id
_entity_poly.type
_entity_poly.pdbx_seq_one_letter_code
_entity_poly.pdbx_strand_id
1 'polypeptide(L)'
;MKINRVAVGWSLFALVLAILAVFVIIPAFLTGPGSRPESSRASAPGYIPASSFVSSPSFVPADNPARDSLPPSILPVVILRGSDYEMGFQYGEQACAYIDKTREDKWASALQRFSREEVLQALRANQSFIKRYTPEWIDFMRGMAEGASKAGFPMSYTDILLMNCTLPDPKTSVYPKGVEKDTFPPKGCSVASAWGSATKDGRLIGIDTLDTPDVAHAVVIVAFPDRGNAYMCGADAGEIGDHFLMNNKGFFLGNSGGGSSPRPEDDGYGLAWGCSLPYLVRFCDGALEARDMVMKWQINTPENFHFVDVRGNAFIVEKTAAVQSVRKPGDFGEKDFMFSTNTYLNLEMKVTKEGGFEGEHGGYGPYSSPRNKMIWDLLHNYSGSIDADFAKMILRFPGNPPPYPPAGGWQAMFCRPTNLWSAVVLPDDGDKGVANICTGPVGRVLHTSIASDKSVMNPTYRYPAGTHTFYRLRLAKGPLDLVKAAKQAAEEEISAAYGKLMFLNYRDTGYTGLNELYGKAVAEFFEGRNEFNRAVLAEGNPALALFGRAASLYARAQAHAREVFEALEPAPTDPADLGLRPFGGDWAKWETAVGKAK
;
A
#
# COMPACT_ATOMS: atom_id res chain seq x y z
N MET A 1 -35.42 35.40 7.26
CA MET A 1 -34.99 35.30 8.66
C MET A 1 -33.47 35.12 8.65
N LYS A 2 -32.70 36.14 8.99
CA LYS A 2 -31.23 36.07 8.98
C LYS A 2 -30.76 35.46 10.31
N ILE A 3 -30.28 34.23 10.29
CA ILE A 3 -29.69 33.59 11.47
C ILE A 3 -28.30 34.23 11.70
N ASN A 4 -28.12 34.75 12.90
CA ASN A 4 -26.94 35.51 13.28
C ASN A 4 -25.75 34.53 13.49
N ARG A 5 -24.85 34.43 12.50
CA ARG A 5 -23.68 33.52 12.50
C ARG A 5 -22.70 33.71 13.67
N VAL A 6 -22.78 34.83 14.36
CA VAL A 6 -21.93 35.13 15.53
C VAL A 6 -22.37 34.33 16.76
N ALA A 7 -23.66 34.11 16.95
CA ALA A 7 -24.18 33.37 18.12
C ALA A 7 -23.83 31.87 18.10
N VAL A 8 -23.73 31.28 16.90
CA VAL A 8 -23.37 29.85 16.75
C VAL A 8 -21.88 29.61 17.08
N GLY A 9 -21.01 30.56 16.72
CA GLY A 9 -19.57 30.46 17.01
C GLY A 9 -19.25 30.48 18.51
N TRP A 10 -19.94 31.29 19.29
CA TRP A 10 -19.76 31.38 20.74
C TRP A 10 -20.28 30.13 21.49
N SER A 11 -21.35 29.52 20.99
CA SER A 11 -21.86 28.28 21.57
C SER A 11 -20.93 27.08 21.36
N LEU A 12 -20.28 27.00 20.20
CA LEU A 12 -19.26 25.95 19.92
C LEU A 12 -17.99 26.17 20.76
N PHE A 13 -17.55 27.41 20.92
CA PHE A 13 -16.38 27.75 21.72
C PHE A 13 -16.59 27.46 23.22
N ALA A 14 -17.78 27.74 23.75
CA ALA A 14 -18.15 27.40 25.11
C ALA A 14 -18.22 25.87 25.35
N LEU A 15 -18.67 25.10 24.36
CA LEU A 15 -18.71 23.65 24.44
C LEU A 15 -17.30 23.04 24.45
N VAL A 16 -16.38 23.55 23.65
CA VAL A 16 -14.98 23.10 23.62
C VAL A 16 -14.27 23.44 24.93
N LEU A 17 -14.52 24.62 25.52
CA LEU A 17 -14.00 24.98 26.83
C LEU A 17 -14.56 24.12 27.96
N ALA A 18 -15.84 23.73 27.90
CA ALA A 18 -16.45 22.82 28.88
C ALA A 18 -15.84 21.41 28.79
N ILE A 19 -15.56 20.91 27.62
CA ILE A 19 -14.90 19.61 27.39
C ILE A 19 -13.45 19.65 27.90
N LEU A 20 -12.70 20.72 27.66
CA LEU A 20 -11.34 20.92 28.20
C LEU A 20 -11.34 21.00 29.74
N ALA A 21 -12.34 21.64 30.35
CA ALA A 21 -12.45 21.73 31.80
C ALA A 21 -12.70 20.38 32.45
N VAL A 22 -13.48 19.50 31.85
CA VAL A 22 -13.76 18.14 32.35
C VAL A 22 -12.53 17.25 32.30
N PHE A 23 -11.67 17.39 31.29
CA PHE A 23 -10.49 16.54 31.13
C PHE A 23 -9.21 17.05 31.81
N VAL A 24 -9.14 18.33 32.16
CA VAL A 24 -7.91 18.93 32.74
C VAL A 24 -8.08 19.27 34.23
N ILE A 25 -9.29 19.59 34.70
CA ILE A 25 -9.51 20.13 36.05
C ILE A 25 -10.01 19.10 37.06
N ILE A 26 -10.75 18.06 36.65
CA ILE A 26 -11.28 17.05 37.58
C ILE A 26 -10.20 16.16 38.23
N PRO A 27 -9.07 15.80 37.60
CA PRO A 27 -8.02 15.07 38.30
C PRO A 27 -7.32 15.81 39.42
N ALA A 28 -7.40 17.15 39.45
CA ALA A 28 -6.69 17.97 40.45
C ALA A 28 -7.40 18.08 41.81
N PHE A 29 -8.69 17.71 41.88
CA PHE A 29 -9.50 17.88 43.10
C PHE A 29 -9.77 16.60 43.90
N LEU A 30 -9.25 15.44 43.49
CA LEU A 30 -9.47 14.17 44.18
C LEU A 30 -8.31 13.66 45.05
N THR A 31 -7.28 14.48 45.29
CA THR A 31 -6.24 14.15 46.26
C THR A 31 -6.35 15.05 47.50
N GLY A 32 -7.00 14.61 48.51
CA GLY A 32 -7.00 15.23 49.83
C GLY A 32 -5.66 15.07 50.53
N PRO A 33 -5.36 15.91 51.55
CA PRO A 33 -4.04 15.94 52.18
C PRO A 33 -3.88 14.78 53.15
N GLY A 34 -3.08 13.79 52.79
CA GLY A 34 -2.63 12.70 53.67
C GLY A 34 -1.16 12.90 54.08
N SER A 35 -0.97 13.12 55.37
CA SER A 35 0.20 12.98 56.27
C SER A 35 1.59 12.69 55.64
N ARG A 36 2.55 13.58 55.95
CA ARG A 36 3.99 13.39 55.77
C ARG A 36 4.51 12.29 56.71
N PRO A 37 5.45 11.49 56.26
CA PRO A 37 6.52 10.96 57.11
C PRO A 37 7.85 11.66 56.84
N GLU A 38 8.66 11.64 57.84
CA GLU A 38 9.92 12.36 58.06
C GLU A 38 11.06 12.00 57.10
N SER A 39 11.95 12.97 57.02
CA SER A 39 13.24 13.03 56.35
C SER A 39 14.15 11.81 56.51
N SER A 40 14.67 11.29 55.40
CA SER A 40 15.98 10.69 55.33
C SER A 40 16.80 11.33 54.20
N ARG A 41 18.04 11.62 54.50
CA ARG A 41 19.03 12.40 53.74
C ARG A 41 19.17 11.93 52.30
N ALA A 42 18.98 12.84 51.34
CA ALA A 42 19.34 12.66 49.94
C ALA A 42 20.88 12.58 49.81
N SER A 43 21.35 11.45 49.33
CA SER A 43 22.67 11.34 48.69
C SER A 43 22.55 11.88 47.26
N ALA A 44 23.57 12.63 46.83
CA ALA A 44 23.66 13.22 45.50
C ALA A 44 23.50 12.19 44.40
N PRO A 45 22.89 12.56 43.23
CA PRO A 45 22.77 11.65 42.13
C PRO A 45 24.14 11.29 41.59
N GLY A 46 24.48 10.00 41.66
CA GLY A 46 25.68 9.44 41.06
C GLY A 46 25.63 9.61 39.54
N TYR A 47 26.72 10.10 39.00
CA TYR A 47 27.00 10.16 37.57
C TYR A 47 26.84 8.74 36.97
N ILE A 48 25.86 8.53 36.10
CA ILE A 48 25.70 7.29 35.33
C ILE A 48 26.59 7.42 34.09
N PRO A 49 27.63 6.57 33.95
CA PRO A 49 28.47 6.62 32.75
C PRO A 49 27.69 6.30 31.50
N ALA A 50 27.99 6.99 30.38
CA ALA A 50 27.33 6.91 29.08
C ALA A 50 27.38 5.54 28.39
N SER A 51 27.97 4.53 29.00
CA SER A 51 28.11 3.16 28.46
C SER A 51 26.94 2.23 28.78
N SER A 52 25.88 2.67 29.47
CA SER A 52 24.69 1.89 29.78
C SER A 52 23.45 2.28 28.95
N PHE A 53 23.64 2.95 27.83
CA PHE A 53 22.55 3.07 26.85
C PHE A 53 22.35 1.71 26.23
N VAL A 54 21.34 1.02 26.73
CA VAL A 54 20.72 -0.15 26.13
C VAL A 54 20.56 0.13 24.63
N SER A 55 21.09 -0.76 23.79
CA SER A 55 20.82 -0.83 22.36
C SER A 55 19.37 -0.48 22.09
N SER A 56 19.13 0.50 21.23
CA SER A 56 17.77 0.87 20.83
C SER A 56 17.00 -0.40 20.55
N PRO A 57 15.81 -0.62 21.13
CA PRO A 57 15.04 -1.81 20.78
C PRO A 57 14.80 -1.74 19.29
N SER A 58 15.25 -2.79 18.56
CA SER A 58 14.90 -3.03 17.17
C SER A 58 13.41 -2.80 17.00
N PHE A 59 12.99 -2.25 15.87
CA PHE A 59 11.59 -2.16 15.50
C PHE A 59 11.05 -3.59 15.38
N VAL A 60 10.63 -4.15 16.49
CA VAL A 60 9.76 -5.32 16.53
C VAL A 60 8.38 -4.75 16.82
N PRO A 61 7.45 -4.74 15.86
CA PRO A 61 6.07 -4.39 16.16
C PRO A 61 5.59 -5.26 17.33
N ALA A 62 4.74 -4.73 18.18
CA ALA A 62 4.13 -5.50 19.27
C ALA A 62 3.37 -6.72 18.77
N ASP A 63 2.96 -6.70 17.49
CA ASP A 63 2.40 -7.82 16.74
C ASP A 63 3.51 -8.40 15.83
N ASN A 64 4.50 -9.08 16.41
CA ASN A 64 5.45 -9.88 15.63
C ASN A 64 4.68 -11.07 15.02
N PRO A 65 4.32 -11.05 13.73
CA PRO A 65 3.57 -12.14 13.15
C PRO A 65 4.45 -13.38 13.16
N ALA A 66 3.97 -14.44 13.81
CA ALA A 66 4.55 -15.77 13.60
C ALA A 66 4.51 -16.08 12.10
N ARG A 67 5.37 -16.97 11.62
CA ARG A 67 5.53 -17.34 10.19
C ARG A 67 4.20 -17.73 9.50
N ASP A 68 3.18 -18.10 10.27
CA ASP A 68 1.84 -18.50 9.85
C ASP A 68 0.76 -17.47 10.25
N SER A 69 1.14 -16.24 10.63
CA SER A 69 0.19 -15.27 11.12
C SER A 69 -0.16 -14.25 10.02
N LEU A 70 -1.36 -13.79 10.13
CA LEU A 70 -2.10 -12.84 9.31
C LEU A 70 -1.30 -11.56 9.05
N PRO A 71 -1.54 -10.91 7.88
CA PRO A 71 -1.03 -9.57 7.66
C PRO A 71 -1.47 -8.66 8.81
N PRO A 72 -0.61 -7.73 9.26
CA PRO A 72 -0.97 -6.77 10.29
C PRO A 72 -2.15 -5.90 9.83
N SER A 73 -2.90 -5.34 10.78
CA SER A 73 -4.02 -4.44 10.48
C SER A 73 -3.62 -3.22 9.65
N ILE A 74 -2.35 -2.85 9.70
CA ILE A 74 -1.74 -1.82 8.84
C ILE A 74 -0.37 -2.30 8.35
N LEU A 75 0.11 -1.72 7.26
CA LEU A 75 1.52 -1.86 6.86
C LEU A 75 2.37 -0.94 7.77
N PRO A 76 3.40 -1.46 8.46
CA PRO A 76 4.28 -0.63 9.27
C PRO A 76 4.93 0.49 8.44
N VAL A 77 5.02 1.68 9.01
CA VAL A 77 5.59 2.86 8.34
C VAL A 77 7.07 2.97 8.66
N VAL A 78 7.89 2.98 7.61
CA VAL A 78 9.35 3.19 7.68
C VAL A 78 9.67 4.57 7.13
N ILE A 79 10.36 5.39 7.91
CA ILE A 79 10.72 6.76 7.53
C ILE A 79 12.22 6.85 7.30
N LEU A 80 12.59 7.27 6.08
CA LEU A 80 13.96 7.32 5.60
C LEU A 80 14.35 8.76 5.27
N ARG A 81 15.61 9.13 5.55
CA ARG A 81 16.15 10.45 5.23
C ARG A 81 17.64 10.42 5.02
N GLY A 82 18.13 11.22 4.09
CA GLY A 82 19.56 11.43 3.88
C GLY A 82 20.09 10.85 2.57
N SER A 83 21.36 10.45 2.58
CA SER A 83 22.04 9.78 1.47
C SER A 83 21.46 8.37 1.21
N ASP A 84 21.81 7.79 0.08
CA ASP A 84 21.37 6.45 -0.32
C ASP A 84 21.75 5.40 0.73
N TYR A 85 22.99 5.45 1.20
CA TYR A 85 23.47 4.54 2.25
C TYR A 85 22.73 4.76 3.58
N GLU A 86 22.56 6.01 4.02
CA GLU A 86 21.86 6.32 5.28
C GLU A 86 20.42 5.87 5.26
N MET A 87 19.70 6.10 4.16
CA MET A 87 18.33 5.65 4.00
C MET A 87 18.24 4.11 4.02
N GLY A 88 19.14 3.43 3.33
CA GLY A 88 19.22 1.99 3.39
C GLY A 88 19.47 1.48 4.80
N PHE A 89 20.45 2.07 5.51
CA PHE A 89 20.79 1.72 6.89
C PHE A 89 19.59 1.89 7.84
N GLN A 90 18.88 3.00 7.73
CA GLN A 90 17.66 3.28 8.51
C GLN A 90 16.56 2.27 8.22
N TYR A 91 16.41 1.85 6.94
CA TYR A 91 15.44 0.83 6.56
C TYR A 91 15.80 -0.51 7.20
N GLY A 92 17.05 -0.94 7.09
CA GLY A 92 17.55 -2.14 7.73
C GLY A 92 17.31 -2.15 9.23
N GLU A 93 17.61 -1.05 9.92
CA GLU A 93 17.37 -0.90 11.37
C GLU A 93 15.89 -0.94 11.74
N GLN A 94 15.02 -0.23 10.99
CA GLN A 94 13.60 -0.08 11.32
C GLN A 94 12.77 -1.35 11.03
N ALA A 95 13.09 -2.09 9.97
CA ALA A 95 12.30 -3.22 9.49
C ALA A 95 13.03 -4.57 9.56
N CYS A 96 14.12 -4.69 10.32
CA CYS A 96 15.03 -5.84 10.35
C CYS A 96 14.33 -7.20 10.47
N ALA A 97 13.36 -7.34 11.34
CA ALA A 97 12.65 -8.61 11.56
C ALA A 97 11.76 -9.00 10.37
N TYR A 98 11.15 -8.02 9.69
CA TYR A 98 10.38 -8.25 8.46
C TYR A 98 11.30 -8.60 7.29
N ILE A 99 12.41 -7.88 7.14
CA ILE A 99 13.43 -8.12 6.12
C ILE A 99 14.00 -9.53 6.27
N ASP A 100 14.26 -9.99 7.50
CA ASP A 100 14.79 -11.32 7.74
C ASP A 100 13.81 -12.42 7.31
N LYS A 101 12.53 -12.25 7.55
CA LYS A 101 11.50 -13.18 7.08
C LYS A 101 11.39 -13.19 5.56
N THR A 102 11.35 -12.01 4.92
CA THR A 102 11.37 -11.92 3.45
C THR A 102 12.61 -12.60 2.88
N ARG A 103 13.77 -12.43 3.50
CA ARG A 103 15.03 -13.10 3.13
C ARG A 103 14.88 -14.62 3.17
N GLU A 104 14.33 -15.16 4.27
CA GLU A 104 14.11 -16.60 4.42
C GLU A 104 13.21 -17.14 3.30
N ASP A 105 12.10 -16.48 3.04
CA ASP A 105 11.13 -16.91 2.02
C ASP A 105 11.71 -16.81 0.60
N LYS A 106 12.44 -15.73 0.28
CA LYS A 106 13.10 -15.56 -1.02
C LYS A 106 14.20 -16.61 -1.26
N TRP A 107 15.04 -16.92 -0.26
CA TRP A 107 16.02 -18.00 -0.36
C TRP A 107 15.37 -19.37 -0.47
N ALA A 108 14.34 -19.66 0.33
CA ALA A 108 13.62 -20.91 0.27
C ALA A 108 12.99 -21.13 -1.12
N SER A 109 12.33 -20.12 -1.67
CA SER A 109 11.75 -20.16 -3.02
C SER A 109 12.82 -20.32 -4.12
N ALA A 110 13.93 -19.58 -4.01
CA ALA A 110 15.02 -19.67 -5.00
C ALA A 110 15.67 -21.06 -5.02
N LEU A 111 15.96 -21.63 -3.85
CA LEU A 111 16.65 -22.93 -3.72
C LEU A 111 15.77 -24.13 -4.05
N GLN A 112 14.45 -23.97 -4.13
CA GLN A 112 13.56 -25.00 -4.70
C GLN A 112 13.75 -25.17 -6.22
N ARG A 113 14.27 -24.16 -6.91
CA ARG A 113 14.35 -24.10 -8.38
C ARG A 113 15.78 -24.12 -8.89
N PHE A 114 16.72 -23.58 -8.13
CA PHE A 114 18.12 -23.34 -8.52
C PHE A 114 19.08 -23.81 -7.43
N SER A 115 20.28 -24.24 -7.83
CA SER A 115 21.39 -24.34 -6.91
C SER A 115 21.81 -22.98 -6.38
N ARG A 116 22.46 -22.94 -5.22
CA ARG A 116 22.98 -21.68 -4.66
C ARG A 116 23.95 -20.97 -5.63
N GLU A 117 24.73 -21.74 -6.38
CA GLU A 117 25.71 -21.23 -7.35
C GLU A 117 25.01 -20.52 -8.53
N GLU A 118 23.95 -21.12 -9.06
CA GLU A 118 23.13 -20.52 -10.12
C GLU A 118 22.46 -19.23 -9.64
N VAL A 119 21.91 -19.20 -8.41
CA VAL A 119 21.37 -17.96 -7.80
C VAL A 119 22.44 -16.88 -7.76
N LEU A 120 23.62 -17.17 -7.23
CA LEU A 120 24.71 -16.20 -7.12
C LEU A 120 25.20 -15.71 -8.50
N GLN A 121 25.20 -16.57 -9.49
CA GLN A 121 25.52 -16.17 -10.88
C GLN A 121 24.48 -15.22 -11.44
N ALA A 122 23.19 -15.52 -11.27
CA ALA A 122 22.08 -14.67 -11.70
C ALA A 122 22.11 -13.30 -11.01
N LEU A 123 22.39 -13.26 -9.72
CA LEU A 123 22.52 -12.02 -8.97
C LEU A 123 23.67 -11.14 -9.46
N ARG A 124 24.84 -11.73 -9.80
CA ARG A 124 25.95 -10.97 -10.39
C ARG A 124 25.58 -10.37 -11.75
N ALA A 125 24.83 -11.11 -12.57
CA ALA A 125 24.35 -10.60 -13.85
C ALA A 125 23.35 -9.44 -13.66
N ASN A 126 22.34 -9.59 -12.80
CA ASN A 126 21.38 -8.53 -12.50
C ASN A 126 22.05 -7.28 -11.90
N GLN A 127 23.04 -7.45 -11.02
CA GLN A 127 23.79 -6.32 -10.46
C GLN A 127 24.44 -5.43 -11.54
N SER A 128 24.81 -5.98 -12.69
CA SER A 128 25.38 -5.19 -13.79
C SER A 128 24.39 -4.17 -14.35
N PHE A 129 23.10 -4.53 -14.40
CA PHE A 129 22.03 -3.64 -14.85
C PHE A 129 21.71 -2.59 -13.77
N ILE A 130 21.72 -2.96 -12.49
CA ILE A 130 21.57 -2.01 -11.38
C ILE A 130 22.70 -0.98 -11.42
N LYS A 131 23.95 -1.41 -11.58
CA LYS A 131 25.09 -0.50 -11.73
C LYS A 131 24.97 0.44 -12.92
N ARG A 132 24.37 -0.02 -14.01
CA ARG A 132 24.21 0.76 -15.23
C ARG A 132 23.08 1.77 -15.17
N TYR A 133 21.93 1.39 -14.60
CA TYR A 133 20.70 2.16 -14.71
C TYR A 133 20.27 2.83 -13.40
N THR A 134 20.60 2.25 -12.27
CA THR A 134 20.16 2.68 -10.93
C THR A 134 21.27 2.52 -9.89
N PRO A 135 22.47 3.10 -10.14
CA PRO A 135 23.67 2.85 -9.31
C PRO A 135 23.51 3.24 -7.83
N GLU A 136 22.63 4.18 -7.52
CA GLU A 136 22.32 4.65 -6.17
C GLU A 136 21.81 3.51 -5.27
N TRP A 137 21.12 2.52 -5.84
CA TRP A 137 20.61 1.38 -5.09
C TRP A 137 21.70 0.45 -4.55
N ILE A 138 22.92 0.51 -5.08
CA ILE A 138 24.04 -0.27 -4.55
C ILE A 138 24.35 0.16 -3.11
N ASP A 139 24.47 1.45 -2.86
CA ASP A 139 24.77 1.98 -1.52
C ASP A 139 23.55 1.86 -0.60
N PHE A 140 22.34 2.05 -1.14
CA PHE A 140 21.10 1.81 -0.38
C PHE A 140 21.02 0.35 0.13
N MET A 141 21.23 -0.64 -0.73
CA MET A 141 21.20 -2.05 -0.36
C MET A 141 22.35 -2.44 0.61
N ARG A 142 23.52 -1.83 0.48
CA ARG A 142 24.62 -2.02 1.45
C ARG A 142 24.25 -1.49 2.82
N GLY A 143 23.71 -0.26 2.87
CA GLY A 143 23.20 0.32 4.09
C GLY A 143 22.15 -0.54 4.75
N MET A 144 21.18 -1.07 3.96
CA MET A 144 20.11 -1.93 4.47
C MET A 144 20.64 -3.21 5.12
N ALA A 145 21.60 -3.88 4.48
CA ALA A 145 22.24 -5.06 5.04
C ALA A 145 22.97 -4.76 6.36
N GLU A 146 23.70 -3.65 6.42
CA GLU A 146 24.42 -3.24 7.62
C GLU A 146 23.47 -2.81 8.74
N GLY A 147 22.42 -2.04 8.44
CA GLY A 147 21.41 -1.62 9.41
C GLY A 147 20.69 -2.79 10.06
N ALA A 148 20.26 -3.79 9.25
CA ALA A 148 19.65 -5.01 9.76
C ALA A 148 20.63 -5.81 10.63
N SER A 149 21.88 -5.95 10.20
CA SER A 149 22.91 -6.65 10.96
C SER A 149 23.20 -5.97 12.30
N LYS A 150 23.28 -4.64 12.34
CA LYS A 150 23.44 -3.87 13.57
C LYS A 150 22.25 -4.03 14.53
N ALA A 151 21.05 -4.19 13.98
CA ALA A 151 19.84 -4.44 14.77
C ALA A 151 19.73 -5.89 15.29
N GLY A 152 20.74 -6.74 15.04
CA GLY A 152 20.78 -8.11 15.52
C GLY A 152 20.28 -9.18 14.54
N PHE A 153 20.01 -8.79 13.29
CA PHE A 153 19.59 -9.70 12.21
C PHE A 153 20.69 -9.80 11.15
N PRO A 154 21.58 -10.79 11.22
CA PRO A 154 22.71 -10.93 10.29
C PRO A 154 22.23 -10.97 8.83
N MET A 155 22.65 -9.98 8.05
CA MET A 155 22.20 -9.77 6.69
C MET A 155 23.38 -9.41 5.80
N SER A 156 23.49 -10.04 4.64
CA SER A 156 24.49 -9.68 3.64
C SER A 156 23.89 -8.83 2.52
N TYR A 157 24.76 -8.10 1.83
CA TYR A 157 24.36 -7.40 0.58
C TYR A 157 23.72 -8.36 -0.43
N THR A 158 24.20 -9.61 -0.52
CA THR A 158 23.65 -10.62 -1.42
C THR A 158 22.22 -11.01 -1.06
N ASP A 159 21.89 -11.03 0.23
CA ASP A 159 20.52 -11.31 0.67
C ASP A 159 19.56 -10.18 0.24
N ILE A 160 19.97 -8.93 0.43
CA ILE A 160 19.20 -7.78 -0.05
C ILE A 160 19.09 -7.76 -1.56
N LEU A 161 20.18 -8.06 -2.27
CA LEU A 161 20.18 -8.13 -3.73
C LEU A 161 19.19 -9.20 -4.25
N LEU A 162 19.10 -10.36 -3.59
CA LEU A 162 18.14 -11.41 -3.95
C LEU A 162 16.69 -10.93 -3.81
N MET A 163 16.38 -10.16 -2.79
CA MET A 163 15.03 -9.60 -2.60
C MET A 163 14.65 -8.58 -3.68
N ASN A 164 15.64 -7.94 -4.31
CA ASN A 164 15.45 -6.89 -5.32
C ASN A 164 15.74 -7.35 -6.76
N CYS A 165 15.92 -8.64 -6.99
CA CYS A 165 16.19 -9.20 -8.32
C CYS A 165 15.21 -10.30 -8.67
N THR A 166 14.86 -10.39 -9.95
CA THR A 166 14.15 -11.54 -10.50
C THR A 166 15.18 -12.54 -11.03
N LEU A 167 15.04 -13.78 -10.64
CA LEU A 167 15.89 -14.86 -11.15
C LEU A 167 15.31 -15.38 -12.47
N PRO A 168 16.01 -15.27 -13.59
CA PRO A 168 15.54 -15.82 -14.86
C PRO A 168 15.49 -17.34 -14.78
N ASP A 169 14.42 -17.92 -15.30
CA ASP A 169 14.28 -19.37 -15.39
C ASP A 169 14.30 -19.81 -16.85
N PRO A 170 15.42 -20.34 -17.34
CA PRO A 170 15.52 -20.76 -18.72
C PRO A 170 14.72 -22.03 -19.04
N LYS A 171 14.21 -22.73 -18.03
CA LYS A 171 13.56 -24.04 -18.20
C LYS A 171 12.05 -24.02 -18.02
N THR A 172 11.52 -22.98 -17.42
CA THR A 172 10.09 -22.86 -17.18
C THR A 172 9.62 -21.47 -17.63
N SER A 173 8.50 -21.44 -18.34
CA SER A 173 7.70 -20.22 -18.39
C SER A 173 7.56 -19.68 -16.96
N VAL A 174 7.54 -18.38 -16.75
CA VAL A 174 7.40 -17.70 -15.44
C VAL A 174 6.29 -18.30 -14.56
N TYR A 175 5.46 -19.14 -15.15
CA TYR A 175 4.42 -19.91 -14.50
C TYR A 175 4.62 -21.41 -14.74
N PRO A 176 4.72 -22.23 -13.68
CA PRO A 176 4.81 -23.68 -13.82
C PRO A 176 3.65 -24.21 -14.68
N LYS A 177 3.97 -24.88 -15.79
CA LYS A 177 2.99 -25.69 -16.50
C LYS A 177 2.49 -26.76 -15.55
N GLY A 178 1.25 -26.71 -15.10
CA GLY A 178 0.66 -27.76 -14.29
C GLY A 178 0.19 -27.38 -12.89
N VAL A 179 0.18 -26.09 -12.52
CA VAL A 179 -0.68 -25.67 -11.40
C VAL A 179 -2.11 -25.80 -11.91
N GLU A 180 -2.85 -26.76 -11.32
CA GLU A 180 -4.26 -26.93 -11.63
C GLU A 180 -4.97 -25.61 -11.59
N LYS A 181 -5.67 -25.28 -12.69
CA LYS A 181 -6.27 -23.99 -12.98
C LYS A 181 -7.30 -23.49 -11.95
N ASP A 182 -7.65 -24.30 -10.95
CA ASP A 182 -8.87 -24.12 -10.18
C ASP A 182 -8.70 -23.94 -8.67
N THR A 183 -7.49 -23.92 -8.12
CA THR A 183 -7.35 -23.96 -6.65
C THR A 183 -6.95 -22.64 -5.99
N PHE A 184 -6.39 -21.66 -6.73
CA PHE A 184 -6.11 -20.32 -6.17
C PHE A 184 -6.18 -19.25 -7.26
N PRO A 185 -6.75 -18.08 -6.98
CA PRO A 185 -6.63 -16.95 -7.88
C PRO A 185 -5.14 -16.62 -8.04
N PRO A 186 -4.65 -16.48 -9.28
CA PRO A 186 -3.25 -16.20 -9.53
C PRO A 186 -2.84 -14.85 -8.94
N LYS A 187 -1.54 -14.69 -8.63
CA LYS A 187 -0.95 -13.37 -8.35
C LYS A 187 -1.38 -12.39 -9.41
N GLY A 188 -1.63 -11.15 -9.02
CA GLY A 188 -2.04 -10.14 -9.97
C GLY A 188 -1.98 -8.74 -9.38
N CYS A 189 -2.19 -7.78 -10.23
CA CYS A 189 -2.27 -6.38 -9.84
C CYS A 189 -3.35 -5.70 -10.66
N SER A 190 -3.90 -4.62 -10.16
CA SER A 190 -4.78 -3.76 -10.93
C SER A 190 -4.44 -2.32 -10.61
N VAL A 191 -4.22 -1.53 -11.64
CA VAL A 191 -3.95 -0.11 -11.53
C VAL A 191 -4.97 0.65 -12.35
N ALA A 192 -5.46 1.75 -11.79
CA ALA A 192 -6.26 2.71 -12.52
C ALA A 192 -5.89 4.13 -12.13
N SER A 193 -6.18 5.07 -12.99
CA SER A 193 -6.05 6.50 -12.70
C SER A 193 -7.15 7.28 -13.39
N ALA A 194 -7.59 8.36 -12.75
CA ALA A 194 -8.52 9.31 -13.31
C ALA A 194 -8.09 10.74 -12.93
N TRP A 195 -8.33 11.70 -13.81
CA TRP A 195 -7.98 13.11 -13.61
C TRP A 195 -8.87 14.02 -14.45
N GLY A 196 -8.67 15.32 -14.38
CA GLY A 196 -9.33 16.29 -15.26
C GLY A 196 -10.85 16.14 -15.30
N SER A 197 -11.40 15.93 -16.49
CA SER A 197 -12.86 15.83 -16.67
C SER A 197 -13.47 14.51 -16.17
N ALA A 198 -12.66 13.49 -15.88
CA ALA A 198 -13.14 12.22 -15.32
C ALA A 198 -13.36 12.29 -13.81
N THR A 199 -12.70 13.20 -13.11
CA THR A 199 -12.85 13.37 -11.67
C THR A 199 -13.76 14.54 -11.32
N LYS A 200 -14.40 14.45 -10.16
CA LYS A 200 -15.39 15.43 -9.69
C LYS A 200 -14.81 16.83 -9.47
N ASP A 201 -13.56 16.93 -9.11
CA ASP A 201 -12.85 18.17 -8.79
C ASP A 201 -11.62 18.42 -9.67
N GLY A 202 -11.41 17.60 -10.70
CA GLY A 202 -10.28 17.69 -11.61
C GLY A 202 -8.97 17.11 -11.09
N ARG A 203 -8.90 16.69 -9.83
CA ARG A 203 -7.67 16.15 -9.24
C ARG A 203 -7.31 14.77 -9.79
N LEU A 204 -6.02 14.49 -9.81
CA LEU A 204 -5.52 13.16 -10.09
C LEU A 204 -5.83 12.20 -8.93
N ILE A 205 -6.39 11.04 -9.28
CA ILE A 205 -6.65 9.91 -8.39
C ILE A 205 -5.97 8.69 -9.00
N GLY A 206 -5.06 8.07 -8.24
CA GLY A 206 -4.47 6.78 -8.55
C GLY A 206 -5.13 5.67 -7.72
N ILE A 207 -5.31 4.50 -8.30
CA ILE A 207 -5.82 3.29 -7.66
C ILE A 207 -4.81 2.19 -7.94
N ASP A 208 -4.40 1.46 -6.91
CA ASP A 208 -3.40 0.40 -7.04
C ASP A 208 -3.72 -0.76 -6.10
N THR A 209 -3.62 -2.00 -6.60
CA THR A 209 -3.80 -3.21 -5.81
C THR A 209 -2.68 -4.21 -6.10
N LEU A 210 -2.19 -4.85 -5.05
CA LEU A 210 -1.34 -6.05 -5.17
C LEU A 210 -2.11 -7.28 -4.71
N ASP A 211 -2.17 -8.27 -5.59
CA ASP A 211 -2.76 -9.57 -5.31
C ASP A 211 -1.67 -10.62 -5.18
N THR A 212 -1.52 -11.21 -4.02
CA THR A 212 -0.61 -12.33 -3.80
C THR A 212 -1.21 -13.33 -2.81
N PRO A 213 -1.11 -14.63 -3.08
CA PRO A 213 -1.51 -15.65 -2.14
C PRO A 213 -0.49 -15.84 -1.00
N ASP A 214 0.70 -15.26 -1.14
CA ASP A 214 1.77 -15.39 -0.15
C ASP A 214 1.59 -14.36 0.96
N VAL A 215 1.90 -14.74 2.18
CA VAL A 215 1.98 -13.79 3.29
C VAL A 215 3.22 -12.93 3.06
N ALA A 216 3.02 -11.70 2.66
CA ALA A 216 4.10 -10.76 2.50
C ALA A 216 4.36 -10.01 3.82
N HIS A 217 5.60 -9.72 4.06
CA HIS A 217 6.05 -8.90 5.19
C HIS A 217 6.19 -7.46 4.70
N ALA A 218 5.06 -6.84 4.35
CA ALA A 218 5.03 -5.55 3.67
C ALA A 218 5.15 -4.36 4.63
N VAL A 219 5.68 -3.27 4.11
CA VAL A 219 5.84 -1.98 4.79
C VAL A 219 5.42 -0.82 3.88
N VAL A 220 5.13 0.33 4.47
CA VAL A 220 5.06 1.60 3.76
C VAL A 220 6.38 2.34 3.96
N ILE A 221 7.04 2.65 2.87
CA ILE A 221 8.27 3.46 2.85
C ILE A 221 7.88 4.92 2.58
N VAL A 222 8.35 5.84 3.43
CA VAL A 222 8.29 7.28 3.18
C VAL A 222 9.71 7.83 3.23
N ALA A 223 10.22 8.26 2.09
CA ALA A 223 11.61 8.64 1.91
C ALA A 223 11.78 10.14 1.63
N PHE A 224 12.75 10.75 2.30
CA PHE A 224 13.19 12.13 2.14
C PHE A 224 14.68 12.15 1.76
N PRO A 225 15.01 11.80 0.50
CA PRO A 225 16.40 11.70 0.05
C PRO A 225 17.06 13.06 -0.09
N ASP A 226 18.40 13.11 0.07
CA ASP A 226 19.20 14.31 -0.20
C ASP A 226 19.24 14.65 -1.70
N ARG A 227 18.99 13.65 -2.57
CA ARG A 227 18.96 13.79 -4.03
C ARG A 227 17.69 13.13 -4.57
N GLY A 228 17.01 13.85 -5.46
CA GLY A 228 15.74 13.42 -6.05
C GLY A 228 14.54 13.85 -5.23
N ASN A 229 13.39 13.30 -5.55
CA ASN A 229 12.10 13.66 -4.97
C ASN A 229 11.83 12.89 -3.67
N ALA A 230 11.19 13.52 -2.71
CA ALA A 230 10.56 12.80 -1.62
C ALA A 230 9.43 11.92 -2.18
N TYR A 231 9.31 10.69 -1.69
CA TYR A 231 8.34 9.72 -2.22
C TYR A 231 7.76 8.82 -1.14
N MET A 232 6.64 8.18 -1.47
CA MET A 232 5.99 7.15 -0.68
C MET A 232 5.68 5.95 -1.57
N CYS A 233 5.85 4.74 -1.04
CA CYS A 233 5.46 3.50 -1.72
C CYS A 233 5.19 2.38 -0.72
N GLY A 234 4.51 1.31 -1.18
CA GLY A 234 4.48 0.01 -0.51
C GLY A 234 5.56 -0.91 -1.06
N ALA A 235 6.04 -1.82 -0.23
CA ALA A 235 7.01 -2.84 -0.62
C ALA A 235 6.94 -4.05 0.32
N ASP A 236 7.35 -5.21 -0.16
CA ASP A 236 7.80 -6.27 0.74
C ASP A 236 9.06 -5.80 1.46
N ALA A 237 9.16 -6.06 2.75
CA ALA A 237 10.31 -5.60 3.52
C ALA A 237 11.62 -6.18 2.97
N GLY A 238 12.59 -5.30 2.71
CA GLY A 238 13.83 -5.65 2.01
C GLY A 238 13.82 -5.32 0.52
N GLU A 239 12.66 -5.09 -0.08
CA GLU A 239 12.55 -4.47 -1.40
C GLU A 239 12.61 -2.95 -1.28
N ILE A 240 13.13 -2.27 -2.31
CA ILE A 240 13.33 -0.81 -2.30
C ILE A 240 12.01 -0.07 -2.53
N GLY A 241 11.08 -0.69 -3.24
CA GLY A 241 9.73 -0.18 -3.49
C GLY A 241 9.03 -0.97 -4.57
N ASP A 242 7.69 -1.01 -4.55
CA ASP A 242 6.92 -1.84 -5.47
C ASP A 242 5.63 -1.16 -5.95
N HIS A 243 4.69 -0.79 -5.08
CA HIS A 243 3.34 -0.37 -5.44
C HIS A 243 2.95 1.00 -4.87
N PHE A 244 1.84 1.55 -5.38
CA PHE A 244 1.23 2.84 -5.04
C PHE A 244 2.24 3.97 -4.86
N LEU A 245 3.22 4.02 -5.78
CA LEU A 245 4.30 4.99 -5.71
C LEU A 245 3.80 6.40 -6.04
N MET A 246 4.13 7.36 -5.20
CA MET A 246 3.92 8.78 -5.49
C MET A 246 5.09 9.62 -4.98
N ASN A 247 5.33 10.77 -5.62
CA ASN A 247 6.32 11.73 -5.17
C ASN A 247 5.71 13.13 -4.90
N ASN A 248 6.54 14.01 -4.34
CA ASN A 248 6.17 15.38 -4.00
C ASN A 248 6.12 16.34 -5.21
N LYS A 249 6.16 15.81 -6.44
CA LYS A 249 5.95 16.54 -7.70
C LYS A 249 4.59 16.20 -8.33
N GLY A 250 3.74 15.51 -7.58
CA GLY A 250 2.44 15.11 -8.08
C GLY A 250 2.48 13.99 -9.12
N PHE A 251 3.49 13.15 -9.10
CA PHE A 251 3.63 11.98 -9.97
C PHE A 251 3.13 10.73 -9.24
N PHE A 252 2.23 9.99 -9.90
CA PHE A 252 1.76 8.66 -9.52
C PHE A 252 2.33 7.63 -10.47
N LEU A 253 2.86 6.57 -9.90
CA LEU A 253 3.33 5.39 -10.60
C LEU A 253 2.69 4.15 -9.98
N GLY A 254 1.94 3.41 -10.78
CA GLY A 254 1.50 2.07 -10.48
C GLY A 254 2.11 1.07 -11.46
N ASN A 255 2.04 -0.22 -11.13
CA ASN A 255 2.50 -1.26 -12.04
C ASN A 255 1.64 -2.50 -11.97
N SER A 256 1.66 -3.26 -13.05
CA SER A 256 1.09 -4.60 -13.08
C SER A 256 1.90 -5.49 -13.99
N GLY A 257 2.18 -6.71 -13.56
CA GLY A 257 2.90 -7.66 -14.40
C GLY A 257 2.19 -7.89 -15.74
N GLY A 258 2.94 -7.93 -16.84
CA GLY A 258 2.38 -7.95 -18.19
C GLY A 258 1.68 -9.23 -18.62
N GLY A 259 1.78 -10.32 -17.84
CA GLY A 259 1.06 -11.57 -18.10
C GLY A 259 1.42 -12.24 -19.44
N SER A 260 2.61 -12.02 -19.97
CA SER A 260 3.08 -12.69 -21.20
C SER A 260 3.79 -13.99 -20.88
N SER A 261 3.70 -14.98 -21.76
CA SER A 261 4.68 -16.07 -21.78
C SER A 261 6.03 -15.49 -22.17
N PRO A 262 7.09 -15.77 -21.40
CA PRO A 262 8.42 -15.40 -21.83
C PRO A 262 8.74 -16.12 -23.14
N ARG A 263 9.22 -15.36 -24.10
CA ARG A 263 9.94 -15.92 -25.24
C ARG A 263 11.36 -16.23 -24.83
N PRO A 264 12.09 -17.04 -25.58
CA PRO A 264 13.51 -17.22 -25.33
C PRO A 264 14.29 -15.91 -25.19
N GLU A 265 13.90 -14.87 -25.96
CA GLU A 265 14.48 -13.52 -25.93
C GLU A 265 14.04 -12.70 -24.72
N ASP A 266 12.94 -13.06 -24.06
CA ASP A 266 12.43 -12.41 -22.84
C ASP A 266 13.02 -13.02 -21.55
N ASP A 267 13.66 -14.18 -21.63
CA ASP A 267 14.34 -14.84 -20.50
C ASP A 267 15.70 -14.20 -20.16
N GLY A 268 15.88 -12.96 -20.59
CA GLY A 268 17.11 -12.22 -20.39
C GLY A 268 17.28 -11.68 -18.98
N TYR A 269 18.52 -11.32 -18.67
CA TYR A 269 18.83 -10.49 -17.53
C TYR A 269 18.46 -9.03 -17.82
N GLY A 270 18.07 -8.29 -16.79
CA GLY A 270 17.73 -6.89 -16.92
C GLY A 270 17.46 -6.26 -15.55
N LEU A 271 16.96 -5.03 -15.56
CA LEU A 271 16.57 -4.34 -14.36
C LEU A 271 15.22 -4.88 -13.88
N ALA A 272 15.17 -5.33 -12.63
CA ALA A 272 13.93 -5.79 -11.99
C ALA A 272 13.01 -4.63 -11.58
N TRP A 273 11.70 -4.91 -11.42
CA TRP A 273 10.71 -3.89 -11.00
C TRP A 273 11.09 -3.24 -9.66
N GLY A 274 11.49 -4.01 -8.64
CA GLY A 274 11.88 -3.49 -7.32
C GLY A 274 13.03 -2.47 -7.35
N CYS A 275 13.83 -2.44 -8.44
CA CYS A 275 14.83 -1.40 -8.66
C CYS A 275 14.35 -0.29 -9.60
N SER A 276 13.50 -0.62 -10.60
CA SER A 276 13.07 0.35 -11.60
C SER A 276 12.01 1.32 -11.08
N LEU A 277 10.96 0.81 -10.43
CA LEU A 277 9.81 1.60 -10.00
C LEU A 277 10.17 2.70 -8.98
N PRO A 278 10.86 2.38 -7.86
CA PRO A 278 11.24 3.41 -6.89
C PRO A 278 12.27 4.40 -7.45
N TYR A 279 13.08 3.99 -8.45
CA TYR A 279 14.00 4.91 -9.12
C TYR A 279 13.25 5.96 -9.92
N LEU A 280 12.23 5.53 -10.69
CA LEU A 280 11.41 6.45 -11.48
C LEU A 280 10.67 7.45 -10.61
N VAL A 281 10.04 7.03 -9.51
CA VAL A 281 9.31 7.95 -8.63
C VAL A 281 10.25 8.92 -7.93
N ARG A 282 11.49 8.51 -7.64
CA ARG A 282 12.48 9.35 -7.00
C ARG A 282 13.13 10.36 -7.93
N PHE A 283 13.45 9.97 -9.18
CA PHE A 283 14.29 10.78 -10.05
C PHE A 283 13.56 11.40 -11.24
N CYS A 284 12.27 11.11 -11.44
CA CYS A 284 11.44 11.76 -12.44
C CYS A 284 10.45 12.72 -11.79
N ASP A 285 10.32 13.92 -12.35
CA ASP A 285 9.33 14.90 -11.89
C ASP A 285 7.92 14.59 -12.43
N GLY A 286 7.77 13.64 -13.35
CA GLY A 286 6.46 13.25 -13.88
C GLY A 286 6.50 12.19 -14.98
N ALA A 287 5.33 11.96 -15.53
CA ALA A 287 5.05 10.85 -16.45
C ALA A 287 5.88 10.86 -17.75
N LEU A 288 6.19 12.05 -18.29
CA LEU A 288 7.00 12.18 -19.51
C LEU A 288 8.42 11.67 -19.31
N GLU A 289 9.08 12.13 -18.25
CA GLU A 289 10.46 11.74 -17.93
C GLU A 289 10.54 10.24 -17.60
N ALA A 290 9.57 9.73 -16.83
CA ALA A 290 9.50 8.33 -16.47
C ALA A 290 9.33 7.43 -17.70
N ARG A 291 8.43 7.78 -18.63
CA ARG A 291 8.28 7.10 -19.91
C ARG A 291 9.59 7.06 -20.68
N ASP A 292 10.22 8.22 -20.89
CA ASP A 292 11.43 8.35 -21.69
C ASP A 292 12.63 7.62 -21.07
N MET A 293 12.64 7.48 -19.76
CA MET A 293 13.65 6.73 -19.02
C MET A 293 13.43 5.22 -19.16
N VAL A 294 12.23 4.71 -18.87
CA VAL A 294 11.95 3.27 -18.91
C VAL A 294 12.05 2.70 -20.34
N MET A 295 11.73 3.48 -21.34
CA MET A 295 11.89 3.08 -22.75
C MET A 295 13.33 2.75 -23.13
N LYS A 296 14.32 3.29 -22.42
CA LYS A 296 15.77 3.06 -22.68
C LYS A 296 16.32 1.90 -21.86
N TRP A 297 15.59 1.40 -20.87
CA TRP A 297 16.07 0.34 -19.99
C TRP A 297 15.84 -1.04 -20.59
N GLN A 298 16.75 -1.95 -20.31
CA GLN A 298 16.51 -3.37 -20.45
C GLN A 298 15.93 -3.89 -19.12
N ILE A 299 14.71 -4.38 -19.17
CA ILE A 299 14.03 -5.01 -18.03
C ILE A 299 14.08 -6.53 -18.18
N ASN A 300 13.89 -7.24 -17.07
CA ASN A 300 13.89 -8.72 -17.08
C ASN A 300 12.52 -9.34 -16.80
N THR A 301 11.51 -8.54 -16.56
CA THR A 301 10.14 -8.99 -16.29
C THR A 301 9.15 -8.26 -17.18
N PRO A 302 8.12 -8.97 -17.67
CA PRO A 302 7.02 -8.34 -18.39
C PRO A 302 6.22 -7.40 -17.49
N GLU A 303 6.10 -6.13 -17.86
CA GLU A 303 5.47 -5.09 -17.01
C GLU A 303 4.58 -4.14 -17.80
N ASN A 304 3.55 -3.64 -17.12
CA ASN A 304 2.81 -2.44 -17.46
C ASN A 304 3.23 -1.33 -16.49
N PHE A 305 4.02 -0.38 -16.94
CA PHE A 305 4.38 0.81 -16.18
C PHE A 305 3.30 1.86 -16.38
N HIS A 306 2.54 2.17 -15.35
CA HIS A 306 1.42 3.11 -15.38
C HIS A 306 1.84 4.46 -14.79
N PHE A 307 2.01 5.48 -15.62
CA PHE A 307 2.50 6.81 -15.26
C PHE A 307 1.43 7.87 -15.44
N VAL A 308 1.16 8.64 -14.42
CA VAL A 308 0.27 9.82 -14.49
C VAL A 308 0.80 10.93 -13.57
N ASP A 309 0.74 12.17 -14.01
CA ASP A 309 1.09 13.32 -13.18
C ASP A 309 -0.04 14.37 -13.10
N VAL A 310 0.04 15.25 -12.10
CA VAL A 310 -0.97 16.31 -11.88
C VAL A 310 -1.07 17.33 -13.00
N ARG A 311 -0.15 17.31 -13.95
CA ARG A 311 -0.19 18.14 -15.17
C ARG A 311 -1.02 17.51 -16.29
N GLY A 312 -1.56 16.30 -16.04
CA GLY A 312 -2.38 15.55 -16.99
C GLY A 312 -1.61 14.72 -18.01
N ASN A 313 -0.27 14.60 -17.86
CA ASN A 313 0.47 13.65 -18.67
C ASN A 313 0.23 12.24 -18.17
N ALA A 314 -0.15 11.32 -19.06
CA ALA A 314 -0.47 9.94 -18.72
C ALA A 314 0.02 8.98 -19.81
N PHE A 315 0.63 7.88 -19.39
CA PHE A 315 1.16 6.84 -20.27
C PHE A 315 1.12 5.49 -19.56
N ILE A 316 0.87 4.43 -20.33
CA ILE A 316 1.19 3.08 -19.89
C ILE A 316 2.21 2.51 -20.85
N VAL A 317 3.39 2.20 -20.34
CA VAL A 317 4.43 1.51 -21.10
C VAL A 317 4.28 0.02 -20.87
N GLU A 318 3.76 -0.67 -21.88
CA GLU A 318 3.68 -2.12 -21.95
C GLU A 318 5.02 -2.65 -22.44
N LYS A 319 5.73 -3.44 -21.63
CA LYS A 319 7.11 -3.78 -21.93
C LYS A 319 7.50 -5.18 -21.49
N THR A 320 8.23 -5.87 -22.37
CA THR A 320 9.02 -7.07 -22.06
C THR A 320 10.50 -6.77 -22.26
N ALA A 321 11.37 -7.76 -22.09
CA ALA A 321 12.79 -7.59 -22.43
C ALA A 321 13.00 -7.29 -23.92
N ALA A 322 12.16 -7.83 -24.80
CA ALA A 322 12.33 -7.78 -26.25
C ALA A 322 11.39 -6.77 -26.95
N VAL A 323 10.21 -6.51 -26.41
CA VAL A 323 9.16 -5.72 -27.07
C VAL A 323 8.63 -4.65 -26.13
N GLN A 324 8.26 -3.50 -26.68
CA GLN A 324 7.66 -2.42 -25.91
C GLN A 324 6.67 -1.62 -26.75
N SER A 325 5.63 -1.13 -26.11
CA SER A 325 4.61 -0.25 -26.68
C SER A 325 4.16 0.79 -25.68
N VAL A 326 3.64 1.92 -26.14
CA VAL A 326 3.19 3.02 -25.27
C VAL A 326 1.72 3.28 -25.55
N ARG A 327 0.87 3.14 -24.53
CA ARG A 327 -0.53 3.58 -24.56
C ARG A 327 -0.66 5.01 -24.05
N LYS A 328 -1.61 5.72 -24.64
CA LYS A 328 -1.98 7.09 -24.30
C LYS A 328 -3.48 7.18 -24.03
N PRO A 329 -3.93 8.17 -23.28
CA PRO A 329 -5.37 8.45 -23.17
C PRO A 329 -5.99 8.64 -24.55
N GLY A 330 -7.10 7.96 -24.81
CA GLY A 330 -7.83 7.99 -26.08
C GLY A 330 -7.49 6.86 -27.04
N ASP A 331 -6.43 6.08 -26.84
CA ASP A 331 -6.09 4.95 -27.74
C ASP A 331 -7.21 3.91 -27.82
N PHE A 332 -7.99 3.75 -26.75
CA PHE A 332 -9.20 2.92 -26.71
C PHE A 332 -10.46 3.72 -26.37
N GLY A 333 -10.45 5.05 -26.51
CA GLY A 333 -11.54 5.95 -26.21
C GLY A 333 -11.58 6.45 -24.76
N GLU A 334 -10.51 6.22 -23.97
CA GLU A 334 -10.38 6.77 -22.63
C GLU A 334 -10.33 8.30 -22.68
N LYS A 335 -11.06 8.96 -21.78
CA LYS A 335 -10.98 10.40 -21.62
C LYS A 335 -10.66 10.73 -20.17
N ASP A 336 -9.44 11.22 -19.96
CA ASP A 336 -8.94 11.59 -18.63
C ASP A 336 -8.95 10.44 -17.62
N PHE A 337 -8.84 9.21 -18.08
CA PHE A 337 -8.59 8.02 -17.25
C PHE A 337 -7.77 6.98 -18.01
N MET A 338 -7.08 6.12 -17.29
CA MET A 338 -6.38 4.95 -17.81
C MET A 338 -6.42 3.80 -16.80
N PHE A 339 -6.13 2.58 -17.27
CA PHE A 339 -6.00 1.41 -16.40
C PHE A 339 -5.04 0.38 -16.99
N SER A 340 -4.49 -0.47 -16.13
CA SER A 340 -3.72 -1.66 -16.49
C SER A 340 -4.02 -2.82 -15.54
N THR A 341 -3.97 -4.02 -16.08
CA THR A 341 -4.04 -5.27 -15.31
C THR A 341 -2.91 -6.19 -15.77
N ASN A 342 -3.01 -7.49 -15.51
CA ASN A 342 -1.97 -8.44 -15.93
C ASN A 342 -2.07 -8.85 -17.40
N THR A 343 -2.50 -7.95 -18.27
CA THR A 343 -2.56 -8.15 -19.72
C THR A 343 -2.06 -6.91 -20.46
N TYR A 344 -1.51 -7.12 -21.64
CA TYR A 344 -1.23 -6.05 -22.57
C TYR A 344 -2.45 -5.75 -23.44
N LEU A 345 -2.72 -4.47 -23.68
CA LEU A 345 -3.86 -4.04 -24.49
C LEU A 345 -3.46 -3.63 -25.90
N ASN A 346 -2.23 -3.19 -26.13
CA ASN A 346 -1.75 -2.81 -27.45
C ASN A 346 -1.54 -4.02 -28.36
N LEU A 347 -1.85 -3.83 -29.64
CA LEU A 347 -1.73 -4.87 -30.66
C LEU A 347 -0.27 -5.33 -30.85
N GLU A 348 0.68 -4.42 -30.75
CA GLU A 348 2.11 -4.70 -30.91
C GLU A 348 2.61 -5.69 -29.86
N MET A 349 1.97 -5.68 -28.67
CA MET A 349 2.29 -6.61 -27.59
C MET A 349 1.60 -7.96 -27.73
N LYS A 350 0.69 -8.14 -28.71
CA LYS A 350 -0.05 -9.39 -28.91
C LYS A 350 0.85 -10.59 -29.16
N VAL A 351 1.96 -10.37 -29.81
CA VAL A 351 2.95 -11.41 -30.11
C VAL A 351 3.58 -12.04 -28.87
N THR A 352 3.44 -11.40 -27.69
CA THR A 352 3.96 -11.88 -26.41
C THR A 352 2.91 -12.62 -25.58
N LYS A 353 1.66 -12.72 -26.07
CA LYS A 353 0.50 -13.19 -25.30
C LYS A 353 0.29 -14.70 -25.25
N GLU A 354 1.13 -15.50 -25.90
CA GLU A 354 0.95 -16.95 -25.83
C GLU A 354 1.22 -17.45 -24.40
N GLY A 355 0.14 -17.68 -23.64
CA GLY A 355 0.17 -18.30 -22.31
C GLY A 355 0.20 -17.31 -21.12
N GLY A 356 -0.15 -16.04 -21.31
CA GLY A 356 -0.26 -15.07 -20.21
C GLY A 356 -1.33 -15.42 -19.18
N PHE A 357 -1.28 -14.77 -18.00
CA PHE A 357 -2.18 -14.97 -16.86
C PHE A 357 -3.66 -14.99 -17.18
N GLU A 358 -4.07 -14.22 -18.18
CA GLU A 358 -5.42 -14.14 -18.67
C GLU A 358 -5.49 -14.61 -20.14
N GLY A 359 -4.52 -15.41 -20.58
CA GLY A 359 -4.26 -15.79 -21.98
C GLY A 359 -5.34 -16.62 -22.67
N GLU A 360 -6.43 -16.94 -22.01
CA GLU A 360 -7.55 -17.64 -22.63
C GLU A 360 -8.44 -16.74 -23.47
N HIS A 361 -8.31 -15.42 -23.36
CA HIS A 361 -9.26 -14.51 -24.00
C HIS A 361 -8.71 -13.81 -25.26
N GLY A 362 -7.54 -14.18 -25.77
CA GLY A 362 -7.05 -13.89 -27.14
C GLY A 362 -7.29 -12.49 -27.73
N GLY A 363 -7.86 -11.58 -26.95
CA GLY A 363 -8.25 -10.26 -27.36
C GLY A 363 -7.16 -9.21 -27.11
N TYR A 364 -7.34 -8.04 -27.67
CA TYR A 364 -6.64 -6.82 -27.34
C TYR A 364 -7.65 -5.71 -27.00
N GLY A 365 -7.16 -4.63 -26.37
CA GLY A 365 -8.01 -3.54 -25.94
C GLY A 365 -8.77 -3.79 -24.63
N PRO A 366 -9.68 -2.89 -24.26
CA PRO A 366 -10.32 -2.88 -22.95
C PRO A 366 -11.15 -4.12 -22.61
N TYR A 367 -11.55 -4.88 -23.62
CA TYR A 367 -12.36 -6.09 -23.46
C TYR A 367 -11.56 -7.38 -23.55
N SER A 368 -10.23 -7.31 -23.44
CA SER A 368 -9.35 -8.49 -23.54
C SER A 368 -9.50 -9.44 -22.35
N SER A 369 -10.06 -9.00 -21.22
CA SER A 369 -10.39 -9.85 -20.08
C SER A 369 -11.62 -9.31 -19.33
N PRO A 370 -12.30 -10.14 -18.53
CA PRO A 370 -13.41 -9.71 -17.69
C PRO A 370 -13.05 -8.57 -16.74
N ARG A 371 -11.84 -8.58 -16.15
CA ARG A 371 -11.36 -7.55 -15.25
C ARG A 371 -11.12 -6.23 -15.99
N ASN A 372 -10.46 -6.28 -17.13
CA ASN A 372 -10.26 -5.11 -17.97
C ASN A 372 -11.59 -4.44 -18.32
N LYS A 373 -12.56 -5.25 -18.76
CA LYS A 373 -13.90 -4.76 -19.09
C LYS A 373 -14.57 -4.11 -17.88
N MET A 374 -14.52 -4.73 -16.71
CA MET A 374 -15.13 -4.19 -15.50
C MET A 374 -14.51 -2.83 -15.12
N ILE A 375 -13.20 -2.73 -15.14
CA ILE A 375 -12.50 -1.47 -14.80
C ILE A 375 -12.86 -0.40 -15.83
N TRP A 376 -12.83 -0.73 -17.12
CA TRP A 376 -13.23 0.16 -18.18
C TRP A 376 -14.64 0.71 -17.97
N ASP A 377 -15.61 -0.19 -17.78
CA ASP A 377 -17.02 0.18 -17.62
C ASP A 377 -17.22 1.08 -16.39
N LEU A 378 -16.54 0.81 -15.26
CA LEU A 378 -16.61 1.63 -14.06
C LEU A 378 -16.07 3.04 -14.32
N LEU A 379 -14.86 3.16 -14.88
CA LEU A 379 -14.26 4.47 -15.12
C LEU A 379 -14.97 5.27 -16.20
N HIS A 380 -15.45 4.60 -17.25
CA HIS A 380 -16.15 5.24 -18.36
C HIS A 380 -17.55 5.73 -17.95
N ASN A 381 -18.35 4.87 -17.32
CA ASN A 381 -19.73 5.19 -16.98
C ASN A 381 -19.86 6.22 -15.86
N TYR A 382 -18.87 6.30 -14.97
CA TYR A 382 -18.84 7.25 -13.85
C TYR A 382 -17.86 8.40 -14.05
N SER A 383 -17.35 8.58 -15.27
CA SER A 383 -16.54 9.74 -15.63
C SER A 383 -17.24 11.05 -15.27
N GLY A 384 -16.52 11.97 -14.63
CA GLY A 384 -17.04 13.22 -14.09
C GLY A 384 -17.54 13.13 -12.63
N SER A 385 -17.67 11.92 -12.08
CA SER A 385 -18.13 11.70 -10.70
C SER A 385 -17.08 11.03 -9.82
N ILE A 386 -15.93 10.70 -10.37
CA ILE A 386 -14.88 9.97 -9.65
C ILE A 386 -14.25 10.89 -8.61
N ASP A 387 -14.35 10.52 -7.34
CA ASP A 387 -13.62 11.10 -6.21
C ASP A 387 -12.94 9.99 -5.39
N ALA A 388 -12.29 10.34 -4.30
CA ALA A 388 -11.56 9.38 -3.49
C ALA A 388 -12.50 8.31 -2.86
N ASP A 389 -13.72 8.67 -2.52
CA ASP A 389 -14.67 7.73 -1.93
C ASP A 389 -15.25 6.79 -3.00
N PHE A 390 -15.50 7.29 -4.20
CA PHE A 390 -15.83 6.46 -5.35
C PHE A 390 -14.68 5.49 -5.69
N ALA A 391 -13.43 5.95 -5.65
CA ALA A 391 -12.26 5.08 -5.88
C ALA A 391 -12.15 3.97 -4.82
N LYS A 392 -12.40 4.28 -3.54
CA LYS A 392 -12.49 3.26 -2.48
C LYS A 392 -13.66 2.30 -2.71
N MET A 393 -14.78 2.80 -3.21
CA MET A 393 -15.93 1.97 -3.55
C MET A 393 -15.61 1.03 -4.73
N ILE A 394 -14.95 1.52 -5.79
CA ILE A 394 -14.46 0.67 -6.90
C ILE A 394 -13.63 -0.49 -6.37
N LEU A 395 -12.70 -0.22 -5.45
CA LEU A 395 -11.86 -1.24 -4.83
C LEU A 395 -12.66 -2.26 -4.01
N ARG A 396 -13.78 -1.84 -3.43
CA ARG A 396 -14.71 -2.72 -2.69
C ARG A 396 -15.69 -3.47 -3.59
N PHE A 397 -15.77 -3.06 -4.85
CA PHE A 397 -16.76 -3.61 -5.77
C PHE A 397 -16.43 -5.07 -6.10
N PRO A 398 -17.27 -6.01 -5.70
CA PRO A 398 -17.01 -7.44 -5.84
C PRO A 398 -17.41 -8.00 -7.21
N GLY A 399 -17.66 -7.14 -8.22
CA GLY A 399 -18.25 -7.56 -9.48
C GLY A 399 -19.79 -7.60 -9.43
N ASN A 400 -20.40 -8.29 -10.34
CA ASN A 400 -21.86 -8.37 -10.46
C ASN A 400 -22.54 -8.92 -9.19
N PRO A 401 -23.81 -8.53 -8.91
CA PRO A 401 -24.51 -9.01 -7.72
C PRO A 401 -24.51 -10.53 -7.62
N PRO A 402 -24.72 -11.07 -6.40
CA PRO A 402 -24.66 -12.53 -6.13
C PRO A 402 -25.37 -13.39 -7.17
N PRO A 403 -24.90 -14.62 -7.45
CA PRO A 403 -23.91 -15.36 -6.65
C PRO A 403 -22.46 -15.02 -6.97
N TYR A 404 -21.61 -14.95 -5.96
CA TYR A 404 -20.16 -14.85 -6.08
C TYR A 404 -19.52 -16.22 -6.32
N PRO A 405 -18.42 -16.30 -7.07
CA PRO A 405 -17.78 -15.25 -7.88
C PRO A 405 -18.58 -14.90 -9.13
N PRO A 406 -18.39 -13.70 -9.73
CA PRO A 406 -19.04 -13.37 -11.00
C PRO A 406 -18.64 -14.35 -12.11
N ALA A 407 -19.41 -14.40 -13.20
CA ALA A 407 -19.01 -15.09 -14.41
C ALA A 407 -17.61 -14.60 -14.84
N GLY A 408 -16.63 -15.51 -14.96
CA GLY A 408 -15.20 -15.18 -15.10
C GLY A 408 -14.41 -15.32 -13.78
N GLY A 409 -15.09 -15.70 -12.70
CA GLY A 409 -14.46 -16.01 -11.43
C GLY A 409 -13.83 -14.78 -10.73
N TRP A 410 -13.01 -15.03 -9.71
CA TRP A 410 -12.30 -14.01 -8.95
C TRP A 410 -11.36 -13.14 -9.80
N GLN A 411 -10.98 -13.61 -10.97
CA GLN A 411 -10.12 -12.87 -11.91
C GLN A 411 -10.82 -11.63 -12.49
N ALA A 412 -12.17 -11.62 -12.50
CA ALA A 412 -12.95 -10.50 -12.98
C ALA A 412 -13.11 -9.35 -11.97
N MET A 413 -12.46 -9.40 -10.82
CA MET A 413 -12.67 -8.46 -9.72
C MET A 413 -11.45 -7.57 -9.48
N PHE A 414 -11.72 -6.32 -9.08
CA PHE A 414 -10.71 -5.44 -8.47
C PHE A 414 -10.35 -5.93 -7.06
N CYS A 415 -11.39 -6.17 -6.24
CA CYS A 415 -11.24 -6.70 -4.91
C CYS A 415 -11.17 -8.22 -4.97
N ARG A 416 -10.01 -8.76 -4.77
CA ARG A 416 -9.76 -10.21 -4.76
C ARG A 416 -9.52 -10.71 -3.33
N PRO A 417 -9.83 -11.98 -3.04
CA PRO A 417 -9.47 -12.59 -1.77
C PRO A 417 -7.97 -12.56 -1.47
N THR A 418 -7.16 -12.42 -2.51
CA THR A 418 -5.70 -12.38 -2.46
C THR A 418 -5.13 -10.96 -2.43
N ASN A 419 -5.94 -9.91 -2.32
CA ASN A 419 -5.40 -8.58 -2.11
C ASN A 419 -4.54 -8.55 -0.85
N LEU A 420 -3.27 -8.23 -1.00
CA LEU A 420 -2.37 -7.97 0.12
C LEU A 420 -2.56 -6.55 0.63
N TRP A 421 -2.65 -5.61 -0.29
CA TRP A 421 -3.03 -4.22 -0.04
C TRP A 421 -3.78 -3.62 -1.22
N SER A 422 -4.50 -2.57 -0.91
CA SER A 422 -5.15 -1.70 -1.89
C SER A 422 -4.91 -0.25 -1.49
N ALA A 423 -4.66 0.61 -2.45
CA ALA A 423 -4.43 2.02 -2.19
C ALA A 423 -5.23 2.94 -3.13
N VAL A 424 -5.73 4.04 -2.58
CA VAL A 424 -6.22 5.19 -3.32
C VAL A 424 -5.29 6.35 -3.06
N VAL A 425 -4.56 6.76 -4.09
CA VAL A 425 -3.50 7.75 -4.04
C VAL A 425 -4.00 9.06 -4.65
N LEU A 426 -3.79 10.15 -3.94
CA LEU A 426 -4.10 11.52 -4.35
C LEU A 426 -2.78 12.29 -4.44
N PRO A 427 -2.06 12.21 -5.56
CA PRO A 427 -0.80 12.93 -5.72
C PRO A 427 -1.01 14.44 -5.72
N ASP A 428 -0.03 15.18 -5.24
CA ASP A 428 -0.06 16.64 -5.21
C ASP A 428 1.35 17.18 -5.43
N ASP A 429 1.48 18.31 -6.11
CA ASP A 429 2.76 18.99 -6.27
C ASP A 429 3.09 19.75 -4.99
N GLY A 430 3.87 19.13 -4.13
CA GLY A 430 4.27 19.67 -2.83
C GLY A 430 4.10 18.68 -1.68
N ASP A 431 3.48 19.12 -0.60
CA ASP A 431 3.38 18.42 0.67
C ASP A 431 1.97 17.93 1.04
N LYS A 432 1.08 17.84 0.05
CA LYS A 432 -0.34 17.48 0.28
C LYS A 432 -0.74 16.13 -0.31
N GLY A 433 0.17 15.43 -0.99
CA GLY A 433 -0.08 14.11 -1.52
C GLY A 433 -0.54 13.13 -0.41
N VAL A 434 -1.59 12.36 -0.67
CA VAL A 434 -2.20 11.45 0.31
C VAL A 434 -2.32 10.05 -0.29
N ALA A 435 -1.92 9.03 0.47
CA ALA A 435 -2.27 7.65 0.21
C ALA A 435 -3.30 7.18 1.25
N ASN A 436 -4.45 6.70 0.77
CA ASN A 436 -5.40 5.94 1.57
C ASN A 436 -5.09 4.47 1.33
N ILE A 437 -4.65 3.77 2.35
CA ILE A 437 -4.12 2.41 2.25
C ILE A 437 -5.02 1.47 3.04
N CYS A 438 -5.35 0.33 2.47
CA CYS A 438 -6.06 -0.76 3.11
C CYS A 438 -5.19 -2.02 3.03
N THR A 439 -5.06 -2.72 4.14
CA THR A 439 -4.35 -4.01 4.20
C THR A 439 -5.36 -5.14 4.01
N GLY A 440 -5.06 -6.09 3.16
CA GLY A 440 -5.97 -7.19 2.82
C GLY A 440 -7.09 -6.80 1.86
N PRO A 441 -8.06 -7.72 1.63
CA PRO A 441 -9.23 -7.46 0.80
C PRO A 441 -10.07 -6.31 1.34
N VAL A 442 -10.46 -5.38 0.49
CA VAL A 442 -11.22 -4.20 0.88
C VAL A 442 -12.69 -4.56 1.09
N GLY A 443 -13.21 -4.29 2.28
CA GLY A 443 -14.64 -4.39 2.58
C GLY A 443 -15.09 -5.67 3.28
N ARG A 444 -15.96 -5.50 4.27
CA ARG A 444 -16.47 -6.58 5.14
C ARG A 444 -17.32 -7.63 4.43
N VAL A 445 -18.06 -7.22 3.40
CA VAL A 445 -19.01 -8.11 2.70
C VAL A 445 -18.27 -9.26 2.02
N LEU A 446 -17.14 -8.97 1.41
CA LEU A 446 -16.31 -9.99 0.77
C LEU A 446 -15.76 -10.98 1.79
N HIS A 447 -15.35 -10.49 2.94
CA HIS A 447 -14.76 -11.29 4.01
C HIS A 447 -15.74 -12.34 4.56
N THR A 448 -17.01 -12.00 4.77
CA THR A 448 -18.05 -12.94 5.22
C THR A 448 -18.41 -13.95 4.16
N SER A 449 -18.45 -13.57 2.88
CA SER A 449 -18.76 -14.47 1.76
C SER A 449 -17.61 -15.44 1.51
N ILE A 450 -16.38 -14.97 1.57
CA ILE A 450 -15.16 -15.77 1.43
C ILE A 450 -14.99 -16.74 2.59
N ALA A 451 -15.27 -16.31 3.83
CA ALA A 451 -15.18 -17.18 5.01
C ALA A 451 -16.12 -18.38 4.95
N SER A 452 -17.19 -18.33 4.16
CA SER A 452 -18.12 -19.45 3.94
C SER A 452 -17.68 -20.40 2.82
N ASP A 453 -16.82 -19.96 1.90
CA ASP A 453 -16.34 -20.77 0.79
C ASP A 453 -14.94 -21.35 1.07
N LYS A 454 -14.94 -22.58 1.58
CA LYS A 454 -13.69 -23.31 1.92
C LYS A 454 -12.79 -23.60 0.71
N SER A 455 -13.30 -23.48 -0.52
CA SER A 455 -12.52 -23.72 -1.74
C SER A 455 -11.66 -22.52 -2.15
N VAL A 456 -11.99 -21.33 -1.66
CA VAL A 456 -11.38 -20.06 -2.04
C VAL A 456 -10.41 -19.54 -0.97
N MET A 457 -10.58 -19.99 0.28
CA MET A 457 -9.75 -19.55 1.40
C MET A 457 -8.67 -20.58 1.71
N ASN A 458 -7.41 -20.15 1.67
CA ASN A 458 -6.44 -20.80 2.53
C ASN A 458 -6.98 -20.68 3.97
N PRO A 459 -7.28 -21.79 4.68
CA PRO A 459 -7.86 -21.73 6.02
C PRO A 459 -6.99 -21.00 7.06
N THR A 460 -5.80 -20.58 6.67
CA THR A 460 -4.86 -19.79 7.48
C THR A 460 -5.13 -18.28 7.43
N TYR A 461 -5.92 -17.76 6.47
CA TYR A 461 -6.22 -16.32 6.40
C TYR A 461 -7.33 -15.91 7.37
N ARG A 462 -6.96 -15.52 8.57
CA ARG A 462 -7.81 -14.72 9.46
C ARG A 462 -7.29 -13.29 9.43
N TYR A 463 -8.04 -12.35 8.93
CA TYR A 463 -7.62 -10.95 8.93
C TYR A 463 -7.88 -10.30 10.29
N PRO A 464 -6.89 -9.62 10.89
CA PRO A 464 -7.10 -8.86 12.13
C PRO A 464 -8.13 -7.73 11.93
N ALA A 465 -8.68 -7.23 13.03
CA ALA A 465 -9.49 -6.03 13.02
C ALA A 465 -8.73 -4.86 12.36
N GLY A 466 -9.41 -4.06 11.55
CA GLY A 466 -8.85 -2.92 10.82
C GLY A 466 -8.28 -3.24 9.44
N THR A 467 -8.13 -4.52 9.04
CA THR A 467 -7.55 -4.88 7.74
C THR A 467 -8.42 -4.54 6.53
N HIS A 468 -9.70 -4.28 6.67
CA HIS A 468 -10.59 -3.95 5.53
C HIS A 468 -10.86 -2.47 5.40
N THR A 469 -10.24 -1.65 6.23
CA THR A 469 -10.49 -0.22 6.31
C THR A 469 -9.31 0.57 5.82
N PHE A 470 -9.58 1.75 5.28
CA PHE A 470 -8.54 2.66 4.83
C PHE A 470 -8.03 3.52 5.98
N TYR A 471 -6.71 3.59 6.12
CA TYR A 471 -6.02 4.61 6.88
C TYR A 471 -5.27 5.56 5.95
N ARG A 472 -5.02 6.79 6.39
CA ARG A 472 -4.42 7.85 5.59
C ARG A 472 -3.01 8.17 6.03
N LEU A 473 -2.09 8.24 5.07
CA LEU A 473 -0.78 8.81 5.24
C LEU A 473 -0.59 9.96 4.25
N ARG A 474 0.05 11.04 4.71
CA ARG A 474 0.38 12.19 3.86
C ARG A 474 1.87 12.22 3.57
N LEU A 475 2.24 12.37 2.30
CA LEU A 475 3.60 12.73 1.93
C LEU A 475 3.83 14.21 2.24
N ALA A 476 4.42 14.48 3.41
CA ALA A 476 4.62 15.83 3.93
C ALA A 476 6.05 16.34 3.65
N LYS A 477 6.38 17.56 4.11
CA LYS A 477 7.72 18.15 3.91
C LYS A 477 8.86 17.40 4.61
N GLY A 478 8.54 16.63 5.63
CA GLY A 478 9.52 15.89 6.39
C GLY A 478 8.89 14.99 7.45
N PRO A 479 9.71 14.21 8.17
CA PRO A 479 9.25 13.22 9.15
C PRO A 479 8.30 13.79 10.21
N LEU A 480 8.62 14.93 10.78
CA LEU A 480 7.80 15.58 11.82
C LEU A 480 6.39 15.94 11.30
N ASP A 481 6.31 16.50 10.10
CA ASP A 481 5.03 16.94 9.52
C ASP A 481 4.19 15.74 9.07
N LEU A 482 4.82 14.68 8.61
CA LEU A 482 4.15 13.41 8.31
C LEU A 482 3.46 12.85 9.56
N VAL A 483 4.17 12.75 10.68
CA VAL A 483 3.60 12.19 11.91
C VAL A 483 2.52 13.09 12.51
N LYS A 484 2.67 14.42 12.42
CA LYS A 484 1.60 15.36 12.79
C LYS A 484 0.34 15.16 11.95
N ALA A 485 0.48 14.93 10.63
CA ALA A 485 -0.63 14.66 9.75
C ALA A 485 -1.30 13.31 10.06
N ALA A 486 -0.52 12.26 10.34
CA ALA A 486 -1.03 10.95 10.76
C ALA A 486 -1.78 11.04 12.09
N LYS A 487 -1.26 11.82 13.05
CA LYS A 487 -1.93 12.11 14.33
C LYS A 487 -3.28 12.77 14.12
N GLN A 488 -3.32 13.83 13.31
CA GLN A 488 -4.56 14.55 13.02
C GLN A 488 -5.60 13.62 12.37
N ALA A 489 -5.19 12.79 11.41
CA ALA A 489 -6.07 11.83 10.78
C ALA A 489 -6.64 10.80 11.78
N ALA A 490 -5.83 10.35 12.75
CA ALA A 490 -6.30 9.46 13.81
C ALA A 490 -7.30 10.15 14.77
N GLU A 491 -7.07 11.42 15.12
CA GLU A 491 -8.00 12.23 15.92
C GLU A 491 -9.35 12.38 15.22
N GLU A 492 -9.35 12.62 13.91
CA GLU A 492 -10.57 12.73 13.09
C GLU A 492 -11.37 11.42 13.08
N GLU A 493 -10.74 10.27 12.83
CA GLU A 493 -11.41 8.96 12.79
C GLU A 493 -11.92 8.53 14.17
N ILE A 494 -11.14 8.72 15.24
CA ILE A 494 -11.57 8.43 16.62
C ILE A 494 -12.78 9.29 17.00
N SER A 495 -12.76 10.57 16.63
CA SER A 495 -13.88 11.48 16.91
C SER A 495 -15.14 11.09 16.14
N ALA A 496 -15.01 10.69 14.88
CA ALA A 496 -16.12 10.21 14.07
C ALA A 496 -16.73 8.92 14.64
N ALA A 497 -15.89 7.94 15.01
CA ALA A 497 -16.34 6.70 15.64
C ALA A 497 -17.04 6.97 16.97
N TYR A 498 -16.50 7.85 17.82
CA TYR A 498 -17.10 8.25 19.07
C TYR A 498 -18.48 8.88 18.88
N GLY A 499 -18.60 9.81 17.93
CA GLY A 499 -19.87 10.45 17.62
C GLY A 499 -20.96 9.44 17.22
N LYS A 500 -20.60 8.42 16.43
CA LYS A 500 -21.54 7.34 16.06
C LYS A 500 -21.92 6.47 17.25
N LEU A 501 -20.97 6.04 18.08
CA LEU A 501 -21.23 5.25 19.29
C LEU A 501 -22.15 5.99 20.27
N MET A 502 -21.90 7.28 20.48
CA MET A 502 -22.72 8.12 21.36
C MET A 502 -24.14 8.32 20.82
N PHE A 503 -24.28 8.53 19.52
CA PHE A 503 -25.58 8.75 18.89
C PHE A 503 -26.46 7.50 18.95
N LEU A 504 -25.87 6.30 18.82
CA LEU A 504 -26.60 5.04 18.78
C LEU A 504 -26.86 4.43 20.19
N ASN A 505 -26.64 5.21 21.25
CA ASN A 505 -26.85 4.75 22.64
C ASN A 505 -26.06 3.48 22.99
N TYR A 506 -24.75 3.61 23.07
CA TYR A 506 -23.73 2.57 23.31
C TYR A 506 -24.00 1.61 24.51
N ARG A 507 -25.08 1.80 25.24
CA ARG A 507 -25.51 0.91 26.34
C ARG A 507 -26.11 -0.40 25.84
N ASP A 508 -26.39 -0.51 24.56
CA ASP A 508 -26.85 -1.77 23.99
C ASP A 508 -25.68 -2.78 23.99
N THR A 509 -25.91 -3.92 24.61
CA THR A 509 -24.93 -5.01 24.74
C THR A 509 -24.47 -5.56 23.38
N GLY A 510 -25.23 -5.34 22.30
CA GLY A 510 -24.87 -5.71 20.94
C GLY A 510 -23.60 -5.01 20.42
N TYR A 511 -23.19 -3.90 21.04
CA TYR A 511 -22.01 -3.11 20.63
C TYR A 511 -20.77 -3.35 21.50
N THR A 512 -20.74 -4.34 22.37
CA THR A 512 -19.62 -4.59 23.30
C THR A 512 -18.28 -4.72 22.54
N GLY A 513 -18.23 -5.54 21.49
CA GLY A 513 -17.00 -5.70 20.69
C GLY A 513 -16.55 -4.43 19.99
N LEU A 514 -17.47 -3.56 19.57
CA LEU A 514 -17.13 -2.26 18.97
C LEU A 514 -16.60 -1.27 20.01
N ASN A 515 -17.11 -1.31 21.24
CA ASN A 515 -16.57 -0.51 22.34
C ASN A 515 -15.14 -0.92 22.70
N GLU A 516 -14.86 -2.22 22.72
CA GLU A 516 -13.50 -2.75 22.94
C GLU A 516 -12.55 -2.32 21.82
N LEU A 517 -12.98 -2.43 20.57
CA LEU A 517 -12.20 -2.00 19.41
C LEU A 517 -11.96 -0.48 19.41
N TYR A 518 -12.96 0.31 19.79
CA TYR A 518 -12.80 1.74 20.01
C TYR A 518 -11.78 2.05 21.11
N GLY A 519 -11.87 1.33 22.24
CA GLY A 519 -10.90 1.44 23.33
C GLY A 519 -9.47 1.13 22.86
N LYS A 520 -9.30 0.13 22.00
CA LYS A 520 -8.01 -0.20 21.37
C LYS A 520 -7.51 0.94 20.51
N ALA A 521 -8.34 1.53 19.65
CA ALA A 521 -7.96 2.68 18.82
C ALA A 521 -7.47 3.87 19.66
N VAL A 522 -8.16 4.16 20.77
CA VAL A 522 -7.77 5.22 21.70
C VAL A 522 -6.45 4.91 22.41
N ALA A 523 -6.22 3.66 22.83
CA ALA A 523 -4.97 3.23 23.46
C ALA A 523 -3.77 3.40 22.50
N GLU A 524 -3.91 2.94 21.26
CA GLU A 524 -2.88 3.08 20.22
C GLU A 524 -2.58 4.54 19.89
N PHE A 525 -3.60 5.40 19.88
CA PHE A 525 -3.40 6.84 19.71
C PHE A 525 -2.52 7.44 20.83
N PHE A 526 -2.77 7.09 22.10
CA PHE A 526 -1.97 7.59 23.22
C PHE A 526 -0.55 7.01 23.22
N GLU A 527 -0.38 5.76 22.83
CA GLU A 527 0.94 5.15 22.64
C GLU A 527 1.70 5.87 21.51
N GLY A 528 1.05 6.15 20.38
CA GLY A 528 1.60 6.93 19.29
C GLY A 528 2.04 8.33 19.73
N ARG A 529 1.28 8.99 20.62
CA ARG A 529 1.65 10.26 21.20
C ARG A 529 2.91 10.15 22.08
N ASN A 530 3.05 9.07 22.81
CA ASN A 530 4.25 8.85 23.63
C ASN A 530 5.48 8.66 22.75
N GLU A 531 5.38 7.82 21.69
CA GLU A 531 6.48 7.65 20.73
C GLU A 531 6.83 8.97 20.00
N PHE A 532 5.82 9.74 19.60
CA PHE A 532 6.02 11.07 19.00
C PHE A 532 6.78 12.01 19.93
N ASN A 533 6.39 12.09 21.20
CA ASN A 533 7.07 12.94 22.17
C ASN A 533 8.53 12.51 22.39
N ARG A 534 8.81 11.21 22.41
CA ARG A 534 10.17 10.66 22.46
C ARG A 534 10.96 11.03 21.20
N ALA A 535 10.34 10.94 20.02
CA ALA A 535 10.96 11.27 18.75
C ALA A 535 11.39 12.74 18.67
N VAL A 536 10.56 13.66 19.18
CA VAL A 536 10.87 15.10 19.20
C VAL A 536 12.08 15.42 20.09
N LEU A 537 12.35 14.58 21.09
CA LEU A 537 13.49 14.74 22.01
C LEU A 537 14.74 13.96 21.56
N ALA A 538 14.62 13.12 20.56
CA ALA A 538 15.72 12.33 20.01
C ALA A 538 16.32 13.00 18.76
N GLU A 539 17.52 12.58 18.39
CA GLU A 539 18.23 13.05 17.20
C GLU A 539 18.64 11.87 16.30
N GLY A 540 18.87 12.14 15.02
CA GLY A 540 19.38 11.18 14.05
C GLY A 540 18.46 9.97 13.80
N ASN A 541 19.04 8.80 13.55
CA ASN A 541 18.31 7.57 13.25
C ASN A 541 17.33 7.13 14.35
N PRO A 542 17.66 7.22 15.66
CA PRO A 542 16.68 6.94 16.72
C PRO A 542 15.41 7.78 16.63
N ALA A 543 15.52 9.06 16.25
CA ALA A 543 14.34 9.92 16.07
C ALA A 543 13.48 9.44 14.90
N LEU A 544 14.09 9.05 13.78
CA LEU A 544 13.37 8.54 12.60
C LEU A 544 12.63 7.23 12.90
N ALA A 545 13.26 6.31 13.63
CA ALA A 545 12.63 5.07 14.07
C ALA A 545 11.41 5.34 14.99
N LEU A 546 11.55 6.28 15.92
CA LEU A 546 10.45 6.71 16.80
C LEU A 546 9.31 7.38 16.00
N PHE A 547 9.62 8.22 15.02
CA PHE A 547 8.63 8.80 14.11
C PHE A 547 7.90 7.72 13.31
N GLY A 548 8.60 6.70 12.79
CA GLY A 548 8.01 5.56 12.08
C GLY A 548 7.03 4.79 12.97
N ARG A 549 7.43 4.48 14.21
CA ARG A 549 6.53 3.84 15.19
C ARG A 549 5.31 4.69 15.53
N ALA A 550 5.49 5.97 15.77
CA ALA A 550 4.37 6.88 16.02
C ALA A 550 3.40 6.93 14.84
N ALA A 551 3.91 7.04 13.61
CA ALA A 551 3.08 7.02 12.40
C ALA A 551 2.30 5.69 12.26
N SER A 552 2.95 4.56 12.53
CA SER A 552 2.30 3.23 12.51
C SER A 552 1.20 3.11 13.56
N LEU A 553 1.42 3.60 14.78
CA LEU A 553 0.43 3.59 15.85
C LEU A 553 -0.77 4.47 15.52
N TYR A 554 -0.55 5.65 14.97
CA TYR A 554 -1.64 6.51 14.49
C TYR A 554 -2.39 5.90 13.31
N ALA A 555 -1.72 5.22 12.39
CA ALA A 555 -2.36 4.50 11.29
C ALA A 555 -3.24 3.34 11.81
N ARG A 556 -2.78 2.58 12.82
CA ARG A 556 -3.61 1.54 13.47
C ARG A 556 -4.81 2.13 14.20
N ALA A 557 -4.62 3.20 14.93
CA ALA A 557 -5.71 3.90 15.58
C ALA A 557 -6.78 4.37 14.58
N GLN A 558 -6.36 4.89 13.41
CA GLN A 558 -7.26 5.22 12.31
C GLN A 558 -8.04 3.98 11.83
N ALA A 559 -7.33 2.89 11.52
CA ALA A 559 -7.93 1.68 10.97
C ALA A 559 -8.97 1.08 11.93
N HIS A 560 -8.64 0.97 13.22
CA HIS A 560 -9.57 0.46 14.23
C HIS A 560 -10.78 1.39 14.47
N ALA A 561 -10.56 2.70 14.55
CA ALA A 561 -11.65 3.65 14.67
C ALA A 561 -12.57 3.65 13.43
N ARG A 562 -11.98 3.56 12.25
CA ARG A 562 -12.72 3.46 10.99
C ARG A 562 -13.54 2.18 10.91
N GLU A 563 -13.04 1.06 11.39
CA GLU A 563 -13.80 -0.19 11.46
C GLU A 563 -15.02 -0.06 12.39
N VAL A 564 -14.88 0.60 13.54
CA VAL A 564 -16.01 0.92 14.42
C VAL A 564 -17.03 1.77 13.68
N PHE A 565 -16.58 2.84 13.01
CA PHE A 565 -17.46 3.73 12.25
C PHE A 565 -18.21 2.98 11.14
N GLU A 566 -17.50 2.20 10.32
CA GLU A 566 -18.09 1.44 9.21
C GLU A 566 -18.97 0.28 9.66
N ALA A 567 -18.75 -0.28 10.85
CA ALA A 567 -19.65 -1.27 11.44
C ALA A 567 -21.01 -0.68 11.83
N LEU A 568 -21.00 0.57 12.24
CA LEU A 568 -22.21 1.32 12.62
C LEU A 568 -22.87 2.01 11.42
N GLU A 569 -22.09 2.32 10.40
CA GLU A 569 -22.55 2.93 9.15
C GLU A 569 -21.68 2.36 8.00
N PRO A 570 -22.04 1.17 7.48
CA PRO A 570 -21.28 0.56 6.41
C PRO A 570 -21.10 1.50 5.22
N ALA A 571 -19.88 1.55 4.69
CA ALA A 571 -19.65 2.30 3.46
C ALA A 571 -20.45 1.65 2.31
N PRO A 572 -20.97 2.45 1.37
CA PRO A 572 -21.64 1.93 0.20
C PRO A 572 -20.72 0.94 -0.54
N THR A 573 -21.26 -0.22 -0.88
CA THR A 573 -20.57 -1.25 -1.65
C THR A 573 -21.12 -1.37 -3.07
N ASP A 574 -22.26 -0.72 -3.32
CA ASP A 574 -22.91 -0.66 -4.64
C ASP A 574 -22.91 0.80 -5.13
N PRO A 575 -22.58 1.07 -6.40
CA PRO A 575 -22.75 2.38 -6.99
C PRO A 575 -24.15 2.99 -6.81
N ALA A 576 -25.20 2.15 -6.75
CA ALA A 576 -26.56 2.59 -6.50
C ALA A 576 -26.75 3.22 -5.11
N ASP A 577 -26.01 2.75 -4.09
CA ASP A 577 -26.06 3.29 -2.73
C ASP A 577 -25.50 4.72 -2.66
N LEU A 578 -24.67 5.12 -3.63
CA LEU A 578 -24.17 6.48 -3.78
C LEU A 578 -25.08 7.36 -4.64
N GLY A 579 -26.29 6.89 -5.01
CA GLY A 579 -27.18 7.56 -5.92
C GLY A 579 -26.68 7.57 -7.38
N LEU A 580 -25.70 6.75 -7.70
CA LEU A 580 -25.17 6.56 -9.04
C LEU A 580 -26.06 5.58 -9.79
N ARG A 581 -26.19 5.76 -11.11
CA ARG A 581 -27.04 4.88 -11.92
C ARG A 581 -26.54 3.45 -11.87
N PRO A 582 -27.44 2.45 -11.79
CA PRO A 582 -27.05 1.06 -11.82
C PRO A 582 -26.18 0.76 -13.03
N PHE A 583 -25.24 -0.13 -12.85
CA PHE A 583 -24.34 -0.62 -13.88
C PHE A 583 -25.15 -1.13 -15.08
N GLY A 584 -25.26 -0.35 -16.15
CA GLY A 584 -26.05 -0.66 -17.35
C GLY A 584 -25.37 -1.66 -18.29
N GLY A 585 -24.37 -2.39 -17.84
CA GLY A 585 -23.68 -3.40 -18.61
C GLY A 585 -24.53 -4.66 -18.76
N ASP A 586 -25.01 -4.93 -19.98
CA ASP A 586 -25.69 -6.18 -20.32
C ASP A 586 -24.64 -7.31 -20.38
N TRP A 587 -24.32 -7.87 -19.22
CA TRP A 587 -23.36 -8.96 -19.05
C TRP A 587 -23.70 -10.17 -19.92
N ALA A 588 -25.00 -10.43 -20.17
CA ALA A 588 -25.43 -11.51 -21.03
C ALA A 588 -25.04 -11.30 -22.51
N LYS A 589 -25.02 -10.03 -22.96
CA LYS A 589 -24.50 -9.70 -24.30
C LYS A 589 -23.00 -9.90 -24.38
N TRP A 590 -22.27 -9.57 -23.30
CA TRP A 590 -20.84 -9.76 -23.24
C TRP A 590 -20.46 -11.25 -23.21
N GLU A 591 -21.12 -12.07 -22.38
CA GLU A 591 -20.93 -13.53 -22.36
C GLU A 591 -21.21 -14.14 -23.76
N THR A 592 -22.23 -13.64 -24.44
CA THR A 592 -22.55 -14.07 -25.82
C THR A 592 -21.46 -13.62 -26.80
N ALA A 593 -20.88 -12.44 -26.64
CA ALA A 593 -19.80 -11.94 -27.49
C ALA A 593 -18.48 -12.70 -27.27
N VAL A 594 -18.13 -13.00 -26.03
CA VAL A 594 -16.95 -13.82 -25.68
C VAL A 594 -17.11 -15.27 -26.10
N GLY A 595 -18.34 -15.85 -25.95
CA GLY A 595 -18.66 -17.20 -26.42
C GLY A 595 -18.65 -17.35 -27.95
N LYS A 596 -18.80 -16.27 -28.70
CA LYS A 596 -18.69 -16.26 -30.17
C LYS A 596 -17.28 -15.97 -30.68
N ALA A 597 -16.39 -15.53 -29.83
CA ALA A 597 -14.98 -15.29 -30.15
C ALA A 597 -14.09 -16.52 -29.86
N LYS A 598 -14.68 -17.59 -29.31
CA LYS A 598 -14.12 -18.93 -29.26
C LYS A 598 -14.50 -19.68 -30.52
#